data_f7f05dd665f76c20cdceb83164af5a56
#
_entry.id   f7f05dd665f76c20cdceb83164af5a56
#
_cell.length_a   1.000
_cell.length_b   1.000
_cell.length_c   1.000
_cell.angle_alpha   90.00
_cell.angle_beta   90.00
_cell.angle_gamma   90.00
#
_symmetry.space_group_name_H-M   'P 1'
#
loop_
_entity.id
_entity.type
_entity.pdbx_description
1 polymer ?
#
loop_
_entity_poly.entity_id
_entity_poly.type
_entity_poly.pdbx_seq_one_letter_code
_entity_poly.pdbx_strand_id
1 'polypeptide(L)'
;MNKILNIIMALFIAICFFGCEKDDICSGGTPTTPRLMIEFREKDNPSILKPVTNLTAVATGMTTGVVFNEGLSSTDPNRYLTSANKIGLPLKITGETTEYTLTQNSTSTNPAIRNEDKIVFNYTTKEIYVSRACGYKTNFDLTGSPVQEPNTVDSNRWISNIVVETPNIVTENEIHIKIYF
;
A
#
# COMPACT_ATOMS: atom_id res chain seq x y z
N MET A 1 21.03 -63.51 4.20
CA MET A 1 19.98 -62.86 3.40
C MET A 1 19.26 -61.76 4.19
N ASN A 2 18.85 -61.97 5.44
CA ASN A 2 18.11 -60.99 6.25
C ASN A 2 18.88 -59.71 6.63
N LYS A 3 20.23 -59.76 6.80
CA LYS A 3 21.01 -58.55 7.15
C LYS A 3 21.11 -57.57 5.99
N ILE A 4 21.22 -58.03 4.76
CA ILE A 4 21.28 -57.20 3.56
C ILE A 4 19.91 -56.56 3.31
N LEU A 5 18.85 -57.29 3.49
CA LEU A 5 17.46 -56.79 3.35
C LEU A 5 17.17 -55.69 4.37
N ASN A 6 17.59 -55.83 5.63
CA ASN A 6 17.44 -54.83 6.67
C ASN A 6 18.24 -53.55 6.38
N ILE A 7 19.43 -53.66 5.79
CA ILE A 7 20.25 -52.49 5.40
C ILE A 7 19.58 -51.75 4.25
N ILE A 8 19.05 -52.46 3.25
CA ILE A 8 18.33 -51.84 2.11
C ILE A 8 17.08 -51.13 2.62
N MET A 9 16.34 -51.75 3.54
CA MET A 9 15.12 -51.13 4.11
C MET A 9 15.43 -49.91 4.97
N ALA A 10 16.51 -49.91 5.74
CA ALA A 10 16.98 -48.76 6.50
C ALA A 10 17.44 -47.61 5.59
N LEU A 11 18.12 -47.92 4.48
CA LEU A 11 18.54 -46.93 3.50
C LEU A 11 17.33 -46.27 2.79
N PHE A 12 16.33 -47.09 2.46
CA PHE A 12 15.08 -46.58 1.83
C PHE A 12 14.30 -45.68 2.76
N ILE A 13 14.21 -46.02 4.05
CA ILE A 13 13.57 -45.16 5.07
C ILE A 13 14.34 -43.84 5.23
N ALA A 14 15.70 -43.88 5.26
CA ALA A 14 16.52 -42.68 5.37
C ALA A 14 16.30 -41.70 4.21
N ILE A 15 16.13 -42.20 2.97
CA ILE A 15 15.88 -41.36 1.79
C ILE A 15 14.51 -40.65 1.85
N CYS A 16 13.51 -41.27 2.48
CA CYS A 16 12.16 -40.67 2.63
C CYS A 16 12.13 -39.48 3.59
N PHE A 17 13.11 -39.28 4.46
CA PHE A 17 13.20 -38.16 5.38
C PHE A 17 14.00 -36.95 4.84
N PHE A 18 14.61 -37.04 3.67
CA PHE A 18 15.34 -35.90 3.07
C PHE A 18 14.51 -35.01 2.17
N GLY A 19 13.19 -35.17 2.15
CA GLY A 19 12.26 -34.29 1.45
C GLY A 19 11.92 -33.03 2.27
N CYS A 20 12.91 -32.21 2.68
CA CYS A 20 12.62 -30.82 3.05
C CYS A 20 12.29 -30.05 1.78
N GLU A 21 11.01 -29.90 1.48
CA GLU A 21 10.56 -28.98 0.42
C GLU A 21 10.96 -27.57 0.82
N LYS A 22 11.82 -26.97 0.01
CA LYS A 22 12.30 -25.57 0.15
C LYS A 22 11.17 -24.54 -0.06
N ASP A 23 9.97 -25.03 -0.36
CA ASP A 23 8.80 -24.24 -0.71
C ASP A 23 7.92 -23.84 0.49
N ASP A 24 8.30 -24.21 1.72
CA ASP A 24 7.50 -23.95 2.93
C ASP A 24 7.74 -22.55 3.56
N ILE A 25 8.70 -21.77 3.03
CA ILE A 25 9.04 -20.45 3.56
C ILE A 25 8.87 -19.39 2.47
N CYS A 26 7.98 -18.43 2.71
CA CYS A 26 7.88 -17.25 1.87
C CYS A 26 9.14 -16.39 2.03
N SER A 27 9.90 -16.20 0.96
CA SER A 27 11.11 -15.38 1.00
C SER A 27 10.78 -13.90 1.13
N GLY A 28 11.59 -13.14 1.87
CA GLY A 28 11.38 -11.69 2.10
C GLY A 28 11.41 -10.82 0.83
N GLY A 29 11.87 -11.36 -0.31
CA GLY A 29 11.84 -10.69 -1.62
C GLY A 29 10.63 -11.04 -2.49
N THR A 30 9.69 -11.83 -1.97
CA THR A 30 8.51 -12.24 -2.74
C THR A 30 7.56 -11.05 -2.92
N PRO A 31 7.04 -10.81 -4.15
CA PRO A 31 6.11 -9.71 -4.39
C PRO A 31 4.84 -9.87 -3.55
N THR A 32 4.55 -8.88 -2.73
CA THR A 32 3.31 -8.77 -1.95
C THR A 32 2.25 -7.96 -2.70
N THR A 33 1.05 -7.86 -2.14
CA THR A 33 0.01 -6.94 -2.62
C THR A 33 0.56 -5.51 -2.62
N PRO A 34 0.65 -4.83 -3.79
CA PRO A 34 1.24 -3.52 -3.90
C PRO A 34 0.31 -2.43 -3.33
N ARG A 35 0.91 -1.37 -2.80
CA ARG A 35 0.20 -0.14 -2.46
C ARG A 35 0.04 0.75 -3.68
N LEU A 36 -0.99 1.59 -3.66
CA LEU A 36 -1.16 2.68 -4.62
C LEU A 36 -0.09 3.75 -4.36
N MET A 37 0.83 3.94 -5.30
CA MET A 37 1.91 4.90 -5.18
C MET A 37 1.46 6.26 -5.72
N ILE A 38 1.49 7.26 -4.84
CA ILE A 38 1.10 8.65 -5.13
C ILE A 38 2.33 9.54 -5.04
N GLU A 39 2.51 10.41 -6.04
CA GLU A 39 3.54 11.42 -6.08
C GLU A 39 2.89 12.81 -6.03
N PHE A 40 3.44 13.70 -5.18
CA PHE A 40 2.96 15.06 -5.00
C PHE A 40 3.82 16.04 -5.77
N ARG A 41 3.17 16.97 -6.48
CA ARG A 41 3.80 17.95 -7.35
C ARG A 41 3.21 19.34 -7.17
N GLU A 42 3.99 20.33 -7.53
CA GLU A 42 3.55 21.71 -7.53
C GLU A 42 2.60 21.97 -8.70
N LYS A 43 1.46 22.63 -8.43
CA LYS A 43 0.42 22.84 -9.45
C LYS A 43 0.88 23.82 -10.55
N ASP A 44 1.65 24.85 -10.17
CA ASP A 44 2.09 25.90 -11.09
C ASP A 44 3.35 25.49 -11.88
N ASN A 45 4.10 24.49 -11.37
CA ASN A 45 5.22 23.86 -12.06
C ASN A 45 5.20 22.33 -11.90
N PRO A 46 4.45 21.61 -12.74
CA PRO A 46 4.25 20.17 -12.64
C PRO A 46 5.53 19.30 -12.67
N SER A 47 6.67 19.87 -13.06
CA SER A 47 7.96 19.17 -13.06
C SER A 47 8.59 19.11 -11.67
N ILE A 48 8.14 19.94 -10.72
CA ILE A 48 8.71 20.03 -9.38
C ILE A 48 7.96 19.12 -8.41
N LEU A 49 8.71 18.26 -7.71
CA LEU A 49 8.20 17.48 -6.59
C LEU A 49 7.95 18.40 -5.40
N LYS A 50 6.79 18.28 -4.77
CA LYS A 50 6.38 19.09 -3.63
C LYS A 50 6.00 18.23 -2.44
N PRO A 51 6.77 18.26 -1.34
CA PRO A 51 6.42 17.51 -0.13
C PRO A 51 5.17 18.10 0.54
N VAL A 52 4.30 17.21 1.05
CA VAL A 52 3.10 17.62 1.80
C VAL A 52 3.44 17.67 3.28
N THR A 53 3.35 18.83 3.90
CA THR A 53 3.73 19.03 5.31
C THR A 53 2.79 18.30 6.26
N ASN A 54 3.36 17.47 7.15
CA ASN A 54 2.65 16.75 8.21
C ASN A 54 1.36 16.08 7.71
N LEU A 55 1.48 15.35 6.60
CA LEU A 55 0.38 14.62 5.99
C LEU A 55 -0.01 13.42 6.85
N THR A 56 -1.31 13.25 7.07
CA THR A 56 -1.92 11.97 7.48
C THR A 56 -2.86 11.48 6.39
N ALA A 57 -3.00 10.15 6.29
CA ALA A 57 -3.96 9.50 5.41
C ALA A 57 -4.77 8.49 6.21
N VAL A 58 -6.09 8.67 6.28
CA VAL A 58 -6.99 7.80 7.04
C VAL A 58 -8.03 7.22 6.08
N ALA A 59 -8.10 5.89 6.00
CA ALA A 59 -9.13 5.24 5.19
C ALA A 59 -10.48 5.28 5.91
N THR A 60 -11.56 5.47 5.17
CA THR A 60 -12.92 5.46 5.73
C THR A 60 -13.22 4.14 6.44
N GLY A 61 -13.68 4.26 7.68
CA GLY A 61 -13.91 3.14 8.59
C GLY A 61 -12.71 2.74 9.45
N MET A 62 -11.56 3.38 9.27
CA MET A 62 -10.38 3.20 10.13
C MET A 62 -10.29 4.29 11.19
N THR A 63 -9.82 3.92 12.38
CA THR A 63 -9.59 4.86 13.50
C THR A 63 -8.16 5.40 13.52
N THR A 64 -7.24 4.75 12.82
CA THR A 64 -5.83 5.13 12.73
C THR A 64 -5.44 5.37 11.28
N GLY A 65 -4.47 6.25 11.07
CA GLY A 65 -3.92 6.53 9.75
C GLY A 65 -3.05 5.40 9.19
N VAL A 66 -2.68 5.55 7.93
CA VAL A 66 -1.66 4.72 7.29
C VAL A 66 -0.33 4.88 8.03
N VAL A 67 0.35 3.77 8.28
CA VAL A 67 1.67 3.78 8.91
C VAL A 67 2.71 4.20 7.89
N PHE A 68 3.34 5.35 8.12
CA PHE A 68 4.44 5.84 7.30
C PHE A 68 5.82 5.60 7.94
N ASN A 69 5.87 5.51 9.29
CA ASN A 69 7.09 5.30 10.06
C ASN A 69 6.99 4.01 10.89
N GLU A 70 7.27 2.87 10.27
CA GLU A 70 7.14 1.54 10.89
C GLU A 70 8.06 1.34 12.10
N GLY A 71 9.19 2.04 12.16
CA GLY A 71 10.13 1.98 13.27
C GLY A 71 9.65 2.62 14.58
N LEU A 72 8.56 3.40 14.54
CA LEU A 72 8.00 4.05 15.74
C LEU A 72 6.99 3.14 16.43
N SER A 73 6.83 3.33 17.75
CA SER A 73 5.83 2.63 18.56
C SER A 73 4.41 2.86 18.01
N SER A 74 3.51 1.89 18.19
CA SER A 74 2.09 2.02 17.81
C SER A 74 1.35 3.14 18.56
N THR A 75 1.89 3.59 19.70
CA THR A 75 1.35 4.69 20.49
C THR A 75 1.93 6.06 20.11
N ASP A 76 2.98 6.09 19.26
CA ASP A 76 3.57 7.35 18.82
C ASP A 76 2.75 7.93 17.65
N PRO A 77 2.17 9.14 17.78
CA PRO A 77 1.38 9.76 16.69
C PRO A 77 2.20 10.04 15.44
N ASN A 78 3.52 10.24 15.57
CA ASN A 78 4.41 10.46 14.42
C ASN A 78 4.54 9.21 13.53
N ARG A 79 4.11 8.05 14.01
CA ARG A 79 4.03 6.82 13.21
C ARG A 79 3.16 6.99 11.96
N TYR A 80 2.14 7.84 12.04
CA TYR A 80 1.13 8.08 11.01
C TYR A 80 1.36 9.38 10.23
N LEU A 81 2.46 10.08 10.49
CA LEU A 81 2.80 11.35 9.85
C LEU A 81 3.89 11.17 8.79
N THR A 82 3.77 11.94 7.72
CA THR A 82 4.85 12.06 6.74
C THR A 82 4.91 13.48 6.17
N SER A 83 6.10 13.90 5.76
CA SER A 83 6.31 15.13 4.97
C SER A 83 7.04 14.79 3.67
N ALA A 84 6.70 13.65 3.07
CA ALA A 84 7.29 13.18 1.83
C ALA A 84 6.57 13.75 0.60
N ASN A 85 7.24 13.72 -0.53
CA ASN A 85 6.66 14.01 -1.84
C ASN A 85 6.12 12.76 -2.55
N LYS A 86 6.21 11.57 -1.89
CA LYS A 86 5.72 10.29 -2.38
C LYS A 86 5.22 9.45 -1.22
N ILE A 87 4.04 8.83 -1.38
CA ILE A 87 3.45 7.93 -0.40
C ILE A 87 2.89 6.67 -1.07
N GLY A 88 2.76 5.59 -0.30
CA GLY A 88 2.04 4.38 -0.70
C GLY A 88 0.80 4.18 0.16
N LEU A 89 -0.36 4.10 -0.46
CA LEU A 89 -1.65 3.87 0.21
C LEU A 89 -2.14 2.44 -0.04
N PRO A 90 -2.40 1.63 1.00
CA PRO A 90 -3.04 0.34 0.85
C PRO A 90 -4.45 0.48 0.27
N LEU A 91 -4.83 -0.39 -0.65
CA LEU A 91 -6.21 -0.50 -1.14
C LEU A 91 -6.91 -1.70 -0.48
N LYS A 92 -8.24 -1.63 -0.33
CA LYS A 92 -9.03 -2.76 0.16
C LYS A 92 -8.99 -3.90 -0.84
N ILE A 93 -8.63 -5.10 -0.39
CA ILE A 93 -8.62 -6.30 -1.23
C ILE A 93 -10.02 -6.92 -1.39
N THR A 94 -10.94 -6.59 -0.48
CA THR A 94 -12.33 -7.06 -0.47
C THR A 94 -13.26 -5.92 -0.87
N GLY A 95 -13.24 -5.53 -2.15
CA GLY A 95 -14.07 -4.44 -2.64
C GLY A 95 -13.44 -3.77 -3.86
N GLU A 96 -14.17 -2.85 -4.45
CA GLU A 96 -13.77 -2.13 -5.66
C GLU A 96 -13.57 -0.63 -5.41
N THR A 97 -13.62 -0.22 -4.13
CA THR A 97 -13.52 1.18 -3.75
C THR A 97 -12.78 1.35 -2.44
N THR A 98 -11.87 2.31 -2.39
CA THR A 98 -11.23 2.77 -1.15
C THR A 98 -11.28 4.30 -1.09
N GLU A 99 -11.80 4.84 0.01
CA GLU A 99 -11.83 6.28 0.29
C GLU A 99 -10.78 6.61 1.34
N TYR A 100 -10.04 7.69 1.11
CA TYR A 100 -9.07 8.25 2.05
C TYR A 100 -9.37 9.70 2.34
N THR A 101 -9.28 10.08 3.61
CA THR A 101 -9.13 11.48 4.04
C THR A 101 -7.63 11.78 4.15
N LEU A 102 -7.16 12.70 3.32
CA LEU A 102 -5.80 13.22 3.32
C LEU A 102 -5.76 14.57 4.03
N THR A 103 -5.08 14.65 5.17
CA THR A 103 -5.01 15.89 5.96
C THR A 103 -3.61 16.47 5.87
N GLN A 104 -3.50 17.64 5.24
CA GLN A 104 -2.30 18.47 5.24
C GLN A 104 -2.21 19.26 6.55
N ASN A 105 -0.99 19.48 7.06
CA ASN A 105 -0.73 20.14 8.35
C ASN A 105 -1.55 19.55 9.51
N SER A 106 -1.68 18.23 9.53
CA SER A 106 -2.57 17.50 10.46
C SER A 106 -2.27 17.74 11.94
N THR A 107 -1.04 18.14 12.28
CA THR A 107 -0.64 18.47 13.64
C THR A 107 -1.03 19.88 14.09
N SER A 108 -1.52 20.72 13.16
CA SER A 108 -1.93 22.09 13.48
C SER A 108 -3.30 22.12 14.17
N THR A 109 -3.40 22.90 15.20
CA THR A 109 -4.67 23.25 15.86
C THR A 109 -5.39 24.44 15.18
N ASN A 110 -4.68 25.13 14.25
CA ASN A 110 -5.26 26.25 13.51
C ASN A 110 -6.03 25.71 12.28
N PRO A 111 -7.38 25.82 12.24
CA PRO A 111 -8.19 25.33 11.14
C PRO A 111 -7.93 26.09 9.81
N ALA A 112 -7.32 27.27 9.85
CA ALA A 112 -6.99 28.00 8.63
C ALA A 112 -5.82 27.40 7.83
N ILE A 113 -5.01 26.55 8.46
CA ILE A 113 -3.84 25.90 7.80
C ILE A 113 -3.95 24.37 7.79
N ARG A 114 -4.72 23.76 8.71
CA ARG A 114 -5.07 22.33 8.66
C ARG A 114 -6.15 22.13 7.62
N ASN A 115 -5.86 21.34 6.61
CA ASN A 115 -6.78 21.16 5.48
C ASN A 115 -6.97 19.68 5.15
N GLU A 116 -8.23 19.28 4.96
CA GLU A 116 -8.62 17.89 4.71
C GLU A 116 -9.29 17.77 3.35
N ASP A 117 -8.82 16.86 2.53
CA ASP A 117 -9.48 16.47 1.29
C ASP A 117 -9.76 14.97 1.28
N LYS A 118 -10.92 14.58 0.77
CA LYS A 118 -11.32 13.19 0.58
C LYS A 118 -11.16 12.76 -0.86
N ILE A 119 -10.57 11.60 -1.06
CA ILE A 119 -10.38 11.00 -2.38
C ILE A 119 -10.93 9.59 -2.38
N VAL A 120 -11.75 9.29 -3.37
CA VAL A 120 -12.28 7.95 -3.65
C VAL A 120 -11.53 7.36 -4.82
N PHE A 121 -10.92 6.19 -4.62
CA PHE A 121 -10.27 5.38 -5.64
C PHE A 121 -11.19 4.21 -5.99
N ASN A 122 -11.59 4.13 -7.27
CA ASN A 122 -12.34 3.01 -7.82
C ASN A 122 -11.42 2.12 -8.63
N TYR A 123 -11.53 0.81 -8.47
CA TYR A 123 -10.65 -0.17 -9.11
C TYR A 123 -11.33 -1.53 -9.22
N THR A 124 -10.77 -2.41 -10.02
CA THR A 124 -11.02 -3.85 -9.97
C THR A 124 -9.85 -4.56 -9.32
N THR A 125 -10.11 -5.74 -8.76
CA THR A 125 -9.10 -6.58 -8.11
C THR A 125 -8.83 -7.84 -8.91
N LYS A 126 -7.57 -8.29 -8.90
CA LYS A 126 -7.16 -9.56 -9.48
C LYS A 126 -6.25 -10.32 -8.53
N GLU A 127 -6.68 -11.48 -8.06
CA GLU A 127 -5.85 -12.37 -7.27
C GLU A 127 -4.82 -13.07 -8.14
N ILE A 128 -3.57 -13.08 -7.68
CA ILE A 128 -2.44 -13.73 -8.34
C ILE A 128 -1.83 -14.73 -7.37
N TYR A 129 -1.81 -16.00 -7.75
CA TYR A 129 -1.09 -17.02 -7.01
C TYR A 129 0.41 -16.76 -7.08
N VAL A 130 1.06 -16.74 -5.94
CA VAL A 130 2.50 -16.49 -5.81
C VAL A 130 3.25 -17.80 -5.61
N SER A 131 2.94 -18.51 -4.54
CA SER A 131 3.52 -19.82 -4.22
C SER A 131 2.71 -20.47 -3.10
N ARG A 132 3.03 -21.75 -2.80
CA ARG A 132 2.41 -22.47 -1.67
C ARG A 132 2.65 -21.76 -0.34
N ALA A 133 3.88 -21.29 -0.11
CA ALA A 133 4.27 -20.61 1.12
C ALA A 133 3.75 -19.17 1.24
N CYS A 134 3.64 -18.46 0.11
CA CYS A 134 3.26 -17.02 0.10
C CYS A 134 1.76 -16.81 -0.18
N GLY A 135 1.05 -17.85 -0.64
CA GLY A 135 -0.37 -17.75 -0.97
C GLY A 135 -0.63 -16.89 -2.20
N TYR A 136 -1.52 -15.93 -2.05
CA TYR A 136 -1.95 -15.02 -3.13
C TYR A 136 -1.58 -13.58 -2.80
N LYS A 137 -1.36 -12.77 -3.84
CA LYS A 137 -1.35 -11.32 -3.78
C LYS A 137 -2.51 -10.76 -4.59
N THR A 138 -2.93 -9.54 -4.30
CA THR A 138 -3.95 -8.83 -5.08
C THR A 138 -3.28 -7.72 -5.89
N ASN A 139 -3.49 -7.72 -7.19
CA ASN A 139 -3.21 -6.57 -8.05
C ASN A 139 -4.50 -5.77 -8.23
N PHE A 140 -4.36 -4.48 -8.54
CA PHE A 140 -5.51 -3.60 -8.75
C PHE A 140 -5.40 -2.92 -10.13
N ASP A 141 -6.55 -2.55 -10.67
CA ASP A 141 -6.65 -1.81 -11.92
C ASP A 141 -7.64 -0.66 -11.72
N LEU A 142 -7.15 0.59 -11.74
CA LEU A 142 -7.96 1.78 -11.52
C LEU A 142 -9.02 1.94 -12.62
N THR A 143 -10.27 2.08 -12.23
CA THR A 143 -11.41 2.24 -13.15
C THR A 143 -11.78 3.70 -13.32
N GLY A 144 -10.86 4.48 -13.89
CA GLY A 144 -11.03 5.91 -14.15
C GLY A 144 -10.23 6.80 -13.19
N SER A 145 -10.48 8.11 -13.29
CA SER A 145 -9.85 9.08 -12.40
C SER A 145 -10.43 9.01 -11.00
N PRO A 146 -9.60 9.16 -9.95
CA PRO A 146 -10.10 9.28 -8.58
C PRO A 146 -11.07 10.45 -8.43
N VAL A 147 -12.08 10.24 -7.61
CA VAL A 147 -13.09 11.27 -7.34
C VAL A 147 -12.72 12.01 -6.06
N GLN A 148 -12.56 13.32 -6.16
CA GLN A 148 -12.39 14.17 -4.99
C GLN A 148 -13.77 14.54 -4.45
N GLU A 149 -14.12 14.02 -3.28
CA GLU A 149 -15.39 14.31 -2.63
C GLU A 149 -15.50 15.78 -2.22
N PRO A 150 -16.72 16.35 -2.19
CA PRO A 150 -16.93 17.68 -1.65
C PRO A 150 -16.45 17.74 -0.20
N ASN A 151 -15.61 18.72 0.11
CA ASN A 151 -15.20 18.95 1.48
C ASN A 151 -16.36 19.60 2.24
N THR A 152 -16.92 18.89 3.23
CA THR A 152 -18.02 19.39 4.07
C THR A 152 -17.52 20.05 5.34
N VAL A 153 -16.23 19.93 5.66
CA VAL A 153 -15.61 20.42 6.89
C VAL A 153 -15.06 21.84 6.70
N ASP A 154 -14.42 22.06 5.57
CA ASP A 154 -13.98 23.38 5.13
C ASP A 154 -14.26 23.52 3.63
N SER A 155 -14.48 24.73 3.15
CA SER A 155 -14.71 25.01 1.72
C SER A 155 -13.40 25.07 0.92
N ASN A 156 -12.28 24.71 1.53
CA ASN A 156 -10.94 24.94 1.01
C ASN A 156 -10.28 23.60 0.64
N ARG A 157 -10.15 23.33 -0.64
CA ARG A 157 -9.40 22.18 -1.15
C ARG A 157 -7.93 22.51 -1.27
N TRP A 158 -7.05 21.68 -0.73
CA TRP A 158 -5.62 21.80 -0.96
C TRP A 158 -5.16 21.04 -2.21
N ILE A 159 -5.90 19.99 -2.61
CA ILE A 159 -5.63 19.24 -3.83
C ILE A 159 -6.29 19.97 -5.01
N SER A 160 -5.47 20.39 -5.97
CA SER A 160 -5.93 21.13 -7.15
C SER A 160 -6.28 20.21 -8.31
N ASN A 161 -5.50 19.14 -8.54
CA ASN A 161 -5.71 18.19 -9.63
C ASN A 161 -5.14 16.82 -9.31
N ILE A 162 -5.74 15.78 -9.89
CA ILE A 162 -5.32 14.37 -9.76
C ILE A 162 -5.21 13.77 -11.15
N VAL A 163 -4.07 13.18 -11.46
CA VAL A 163 -3.79 12.53 -12.75
C VAL A 163 -3.40 11.07 -12.52
N VAL A 164 -4.04 10.15 -13.23
CA VAL A 164 -3.63 8.75 -13.28
C VAL A 164 -2.52 8.59 -14.31
N GLU A 165 -1.34 8.15 -13.85
CA GLU A 165 -0.18 7.88 -14.70
C GLU A 165 -0.17 6.41 -15.17
N THR A 166 -0.30 5.49 -14.21
CA THR A 166 -0.32 4.05 -14.46
C THR A 166 -1.52 3.46 -13.75
N PRO A 167 -2.58 3.04 -14.48
CA PRO A 167 -3.79 2.52 -13.85
C PRO A 167 -3.58 1.13 -13.24
N ASN A 168 -2.66 0.33 -13.77
CA ASN A 168 -2.39 -1.03 -13.31
C ASN A 168 -1.43 -1.03 -12.12
N ILE A 169 -1.94 -1.36 -10.93
CA ILE A 169 -1.17 -1.39 -9.68
C ILE A 169 -0.67 -2.82 -9.45
N VAL A 170 0.50 -3.13 -10.00
CA VAL A 170 1.14 -4.46 -9.94
C VAL A 170 2.47 -4.46 -9.18
N THR A 171 3.05 -3.28 -8.97
CA THR A 171 4.33 -3.03 -8.29
C THR A 171 4.33 -1.66 -7.62
N GLU A 172 5.19 -1.46 -6.62
CA GLU A 172 5.41 -0.15 -5.97
C GLU A 172 6.57 0.64 -6.60
N ASN A 173 7.19 0.12 -7.65
CA ASN A 173 8.32 0.78 -8.33
C ASN A 173 7.87 1.88 -9.31
N GLU A 174 6.58 1.96 -9.60
CA GLU A 174 5.98 2.93 -10.51
C GLU A 174 5.10 3.92 -9.75
N ILE A 175 4.91 5.12 -10.32
CA ILE A 175 3.94 6.08 -9.83
C ILE A 175 2.62 5.81 -10.52
N HIS A 176 1.58 5.57 -9.73
CA HIS A 176 0.24 5.31 -10.24
C HIS A 176 -0.58 6.60 -10.39
N ILE A 177 -0.40 7.52 -9.43
CA ILE A 177 -1.13 8.79 -9.39
C ILE A 177 -0.19 9.95 -9.09
N LYS A 178 -0.43 11.07 -9.76
CA LYS A 178 0.15 12.37 -9.43
C LYS A 178 -0.93 13.30 -8.87
N ILE A 179 -0.63 13.92 -7.74
CA ILE A 179 -1.48 14.93 -7.10
C ILE A 179 -0.76 16.28 -7.17
N TYR A 180 -1.47 17.29 -7.63
CA TYR A 180 -0.97 18.67 -7.79
C TYR A 180 -1.65 19.60 -6.78
N PHE A 181 -0.86 20.45 -6.10
CA PHE A 181 -1.38 21.37 -5.07
C PHE A 181 -0.54 22.63 -4.89
#